data_9cec22190e21e1b240a1a4e2c0c6a84b
#
_entry.id   9cec22190e21e1b240a1a4e2c0c6a84b
#
_cell.length_a   1.000
_cell.length_b   1.000
_cell.length_c   1.000
_cell.angle_alpha   90.00
_cell.angle_beta   90.00
_cell.angle_gamma   90.00
#
_symmetry.space_group_name_H-M   'P 1'
#
loop_
_entity.id
_entity.type
_entity.pdbx_description
1 polymer ?
#
loop_
_entity_poly.entity_id
_entity_poly.type
_entity_poly.pdbx_seq_one_letter_code
_entity_poly.pdbx_strand_id
1 'polypeptide(L)'
;MTLTRRDFGKVAVAAAWGQDPAPSGSAGLAWKSMFDGATLDGWKETPFSSHGKVTVADSAIVLGNGLMTGVTWIKGFPKYNYEVRLEAARVAGHDFFAGITFPVHETHCSWINGGWGGTVVGLSSLDDLDASENDTRQVVAFETGRWYALLLRVTYDRIEAWIDGDMIIGAYIGDRKVGLRFGDIDLSRPFGIASYSTTAKLRKIEYRLLPTPPDAKRK
;
A
#
# COMPACT_ATOMS: atom_id res chain seq x y z
N MET A 1 20.35 -42.36 -27.45
CA MET A 1 20.52 -40.93 -27.62
C MET A 1 19.66 -40.22 -26.64
N THR A 2 20.23 -39.80 -25.49
CA THR A 2 19.53 -39.42 -24.28
C THR A 2 19.46 -37.90 -24.24
N LEU A 3 18.25 -37.34 -24.27
CA LEU A 3 18.01 -35.90 -24.17
C LEU A 3 18.02 -35.47 -22.71
N THR A 4 18.99 -34.66 -22.34
CA THR A 4 19.15 -34.03 -21.02
C THR A 4 18.12 -32.94 -20.79
N ARG A 5 17.48 -32.97 -19.61
CA ARG A 5 16.61 -31.91 -19.10
C ARG A 5 17.42 -30.61 -18.95
N ARG A 6 16.97 -29.54 -19.59
CA ARG A 6 17.47 -28.18 -19.35
C ARG A 6 16.85 -27.66 -18.06
N ASP A 7 17.70 -27.37 -17.09
CA ASP A 7 17.32 -26.64 -15.89
C ASP A 7 16.92 -25.21 -16.27
N PHE A 8 15.63 -24.92 -16.13
CA PHE A 8 15.16 -23.53 -16.15
C PHE A 8 15.46 -22.92 -14.78
N GLY A 9 16.58 -22.20 -14.69
CA GLY A 9 16.91 -21.39 -13.54
C GLY A 9 15.79 -20.36 -13.30
N LYS A 10 15.20 -20.38 -12.11
CA LYS A 10 14.27 -19.35 -11.65
C LYS A 10 15.07 -18.04 -11.49
N VAL A 11 14.98 -17.16 -12.45
CA VAL A 11 15.45 -15.78 -12.30
C VAL A 11 14.45 -15.08 -11.38
N ALA A 12 14.84 -14.87 -10.13
CA ALA A 12 14.12 -13.98 -9.23
C ALA A 12 14.31 -12.55 -9.76
N VAL A 13 13.33 -12.02 -10.45
CA VAL A 13 13.31 -10.59 -10.80
C VAL A 13 13.10 -9.84 -9.49
N ALA A 14 14.18 -9.30 -8.95
CA ALA A 14 14.10 -8.36 -7.84
C ALA A 14 13.39 -7.11 -8.37
N ALA A 15 12.26 -6.72 -7.76
CA ALA A 15 11.68 -5.41 -7.98
C ALA A 15 12.72 -4.38 -7.55
N ALA A 16 13.38 -3.76 -8.52
CA ALA A 16 14.32 -2.70 -8.27
C ALA A 16 13.54 -1.38 -8.32
N TRP A 17 13.60 -0.61 -7.24
CA TRP A 17 13.39 0.82 -7.35
C TRP A 17 14.49 1.35 -8.28
N GLY A 18 14.23 1.35 -9.60
CA GLY A 18 15.05 2.07 -10.55
C GLY A 18 15.13 3.52 -10.11
N GLN A 19 16.24 4.20 -10.39
CA GLN A 19 16.43 5.61 -10.06
C GLN A 19 15.16 6.37 -10.43
N ASP A 20 14.55 7.05 -9.43
CA ASP A 20 13.25 7.70 -9.51
C ASP A 20 13.00 8.37 -10.86
N PRO A 21 11.92 8.04 -11.58
CA PRO A 21 11.32 9.02 -12.44
C PRO A 21 10.56 9.97 -11.52
N ALA A 22 11.29 10.83 -10.80
CA ALA A 22 10.66 11.94 -10.11
C ALA A 22 10.01 12.81 -11.19
N PRO A 23 8.68 13.05 -11.13
CA PRO A 23 8.12 14.12 -11.91
C PRO A 23 8.90 15.38 -11.52
N SER A 24 9.48 16.05 -12.52
CA SER A 24 10.22 17.28 -12.38
C SER A 24 9.42 18.28 -11.52
N GLY A 25 9.88 18.54 -10.29
CA GLY A 25 9.29 19.61 -9.50
C GLY A 25 9.32 19.50 -7.98
N SER A 26 9.55 18.37 -7.35
CA SER A 26 9.60 18.31 -5.88
C SER A 26 10.69 17.37 -5.38
N ALA A 27 11.87 17.88 -5.10
CA ALA A 27 12.83 17.18 -4.27
C ALA A 27 12.20 17.02 -2.88
N GLY A 28 11.60 15.86 -2.60
CA GLY A 28 11.09 15.51 -1.28
C GLY A 28 12.25 15.45 -0.26
N LEU A 29 11.91 15.50 1.01
CA LEU A 29 12.87 15.24 2.08
C LEU A 29 13.34 13.78 2.02
N ALA A 30 14.41 13.46 2.75
CA ALA A 30 14.94 12.09 2.79
C ALA A 30 13.86 11.08 3.24
N TRP A 31 13.90 9.89 2.67
CA TRP A 31 13.07 8.77 3.09
C TRP A 31 13.39 8.36 4.53
N LYS A 32 12.37 8.10 5.31
CA LYS A 32 12.45 7.61 6.68
C LYS A 32 11.91 6.19 6.72
N SER A 33 12.75 5.26 7.21
CA SER A 33 12.32 3.87 7.39
C SER A 33 11.22 3.77 8.44
N MET A 34 10.21 2.97 8.15
CA MET A 34 9.15 2.55 9.06
C MET A 34 9.30 1.08 9.49
N PHE A 35 10.19 0.32 8.85
CA PHE A 35 10.43 -1.08 9.17
C PHE A 35 11.93 -1.39 9.03
N ASP A 36 12.52 -1.93 10.10
CA ASP A 36 13.95 -2.25 10.19
C ASP A 36 14.34 -3.59 9.55
N GLY A 37 13.34 -4.37 9.10
CA GLY A 37 13.54 -5.71 8.55
C GLY A 37 13.62 -6.81 9.60
N ALA A 38 13.54 -6.50 10.90
CA ALA A 38 13.76 -7.45 11.98
C ALA A 38 12.69 -7.45 13.07
N THR A 39 12.09 -6.28 13.36
CA THR A 39 11.16 -6.13 14.46
C THR A 39 9.88 -5.39 14.04
N LEU A 40 8.84 -5.46 14.86
CA LEU A 40 7.64 -4.64 14.70
C LEU A 40 7.73 -3.31 15.47
N ASP A 41 8.95 -2.78 15.72
CA ASP A 41 9.07 -1.48 16.40
C ASP A 41 8.31 -0.39 15.62
N GLY A 42 7.44 0.33 16.33
CA GLY A 42 6.54 1.32 15.74
C GLY A 42 5.27 0.77 15.12
N TRP A 43 5.11 -0.55 15.06
CA TRP A 43 3.91 -1.23 14.58
C TRP A 43 3.24 -2.02 15.70
N LYS A 44 1.93 -2.16 15.61
CA LYS A 44 1.14 -3.13 16.39
C LYS A 44 0.31 -3.97 15.43
N GLU A 45 0.00 -5.20 15.82
CA GLU A 45 -1.03 -5.98 15.14
C GLU A 45 -2.36 -5.22 15.22
N THR A 46 -3.03 -5.08 14.09
CA THR A 46 -4.36 -4.47 14.05
C THR A 46 -5.35 -5.46 14.65
N PRO A 47 -6.15 -5.08 15.67
CA PRO A 47 -7.03 -6.02 16.38
C PRO A 47 -8.31 -6.32 15.60
N PHE A 48 -8.17 -6.78 14.35
CA PHE A 48 -9.28 -7.25 13.56
C PHE A 48 -9.91 -8.51 14.17
N SER A 49 -11.21 -8.66 14.03
CA SER A 49 -11.86 -9.94 14.35
C SER A 49 -11.37 -11.02 13.38
N SER A 50 -11.10 -12.23 13.87
CA SER A 50 -10.67 -13.35 13.02
C SER A 50 -9.41 -13.08 12.18
N HIS A 51 -8.45 -12.32 12.73
CA HIS A 51 -7.16 -12.09 12.08
C HIS A 51 -6.25 -13.32 12.13
N GLY A 52 -5.36 -13.45 11.14
CA GLY A 52 -4.26 -14.39 11.15
C GLY A 52 -3.10 -13.88 12.01
N LYS A 53 -2.07 -14.71 12.16
CA LYS A 53 -0.86 -14.33 12.91
C LYS A 53 -0.03 -13.31 12.12
N VAL A 54 0.47 -12.28 12.79
CA VAL A 54 1.50 -11.38 12.26
C VAL A 54 2.87 -11.84 12.75
N THR A 55 3.85 -11.94 11.87
CA THR A 55 5.23 -12.32 12.21
C THR A 55 6.23 -11.51 11.38
N VAL A 56 7.50 -11.56 11.76
CA VAL A 56 8.59 -11.06 10.94
C VAL A 56 9.45 -12.25 10.51
N ALA A 57 9.65 -12.40 9.21
CA ALA A 57 10.48 -13.44 8.62
C ALA A 57 11.06 -12.97 7.28
N ASP A 58 12.28 -13.38 6.95
CA ASP A 58 12.98 -13.03 5.70
C ASP A 58 13.01 -11.52 5.42
N SER A 59 13.26 -10.72 6.44
CA SER A 59 13.25 -9.24 6.40
C SER A 59 11.92 -8.66 5.91
N ALA A 60 10.80 -9.33 6.20
CA ALA A 60 9.47 -8.88 5.86
C ALA A 60 8.48 -9.08 7.01
N ILE A 61 7.50 -8.21 7.12
CA ILE A 61 6.30 -8.44 7.93
C ILE A 61 5.42 -9.44 7.16
N VAL A 62 5.05 -10.52 7.80
CA VAL A 62 4.17 -11.55 7.24
C VAL A 62 2.79 -11.40 7.87
N LEU A 63 1.80 -11.10 7.05
CA LEU A 63 0.39 -11.09 7.42
C LEU A 63 -0.16 -12.49 7.11
N GLY A 64 -0.40 -13.30 8.15
CA GLY A 64 -0.98 -14.64 8.00
C GLY A 64 -2.42 -14.59 7.49
N ASN A 65 -2.88 -15.69 6.91
CA ASN A 65 -4.26 -15.78 6.42
C ASN A 65 -5.27 -15.61 7.56
N GLY A 66 -6.24 -14.73 7.36
CA GLY A 66 -7.35 -14.45 8.25
C GLY A 66 -8.46 -13.76 7.47
N LEU A 67 -9.61 -13.51 8.06
CA LEU A 67 -10.64 -12.71 7.40
C LEU A 67 -10.05 -11.34 7.05
N MET A 68 -9.42 -10.67 8.03
CA MET A 68 -8.58 -9.49 7.79
C MET A 68 -7.37 -9.57 8.74
N THR A 69 -6.15 -9.36 8.22
CA THR A 69 -4.92 -9.36 9.03
C THR A 69 -4.11 -8.14 8.68
N GLY A 70 -3.57 -7.43 9.66
CA GLY A 70 -2.84 -6.20 9.37
C GLY A 70 -1.97 -5.71 10.51
N VAL A 71 -1.23 -4.66 10.20
CA VAL A 71 -0.40 -3.89 11.13
C VAL A 71 -0.76 -2.41 11.05
N THR A 72 -0.76 -1.76 12.21
CA THR A 72 -1.04 -0.32 12.35
C THR A 72 0.19 0.38 12.90
N TRP A 73 0.60 1.48 12.26
CA TRP A 73 1.66 2.35 12.73
C TRP A 73 1.20 3.17 13.93
N ILE A 74 1.95 3.10 15.05
CA ILE A 74 1.59 3.73 16.32
C ILE A 74 2.33 5.04 16.61
N LYS A 75 3.28 5.41 15.75
CA LYS A 75 3.98 6.71 15.84
C LYS A 75 3.22 7.76 15.02
N GLY A 76 3.54 9.03 15.19
CA GLY A 76 2.89 10.10 14.44
C GLY A 76 3.06 9.93 12.93
N PHE A 77 2.02 10.31 12.18
CA PHE A 77 1.99 10.22 10.72
C PHE A 77 1.43 11.51 10.11
N PRO A 78 1.98 12.00 8.97
CA PRO A 78 1.50 13.22 8.32
C PRO A 78 0.09 13.06 7.76
N LYS A 79 -0.67 14.15 7.70
CA LYS A 79 -2.05 14.16 7.20
C LYS A 79 -2.17 14.45 5.70
N TYR A 80 -1.17 15.09 5.10
CA TYR A 80 -1.03 15.40 3.68
C TYR A 80 0.42 15.82 3.37
N ASN A 81 0.76 16.02 2.09
CA ASN A 81 2.09 16.33 1.58
C ASN A 81 3.16 15.32 2.01
N TYR A 82 2.90 14.06 1.70
CA TYR A 82 3.82 12.98 1.95
C TYR A 82 3.77 11.92 0.84
N GLU A 83 4.79 11.09 0.83
CA GLU A 83 4.83 9.85 0.08
C GLU A 83 5.12 8.68 1.00
N VAL A 84 4.57 7.53 0.63
CA VAL A 84 4.88 6.22 1.22
C VAL A 84 5.29 5.29 0.11
N ARG A 85 6.36 4.52 0.32
CA ARG A 85 6.72 3.41 -0.55
C ARG A 85 6.92 2.13 0.23
N LEU A 86 6.63 1.01 -0.40
CA LEU A 86 6.88 -0.32 0.15
C LEU A 86 6.93 -1.35 -0.97
N GLU A 87 7.44 -2.52 -0.63
CA GLU A 87 7.25 -3.70 -1.47
C GLU A 87 6.27 -4.65 -0.79
N ALA A 88 5.29 -5.16 -1.55
CA ALA A 88 4.29 -6.11 -1.09
C ALA A 88 4.18 -7.31 -2.03
N ALA A 89 3.88 -8.48 -1.47
CA ALA A 89 3.67 -9.70 -2.23
C ALA A 89 2.48 -10.51 -1.69
N ARG A 90 1.64 -11.03 -2.60
CA ARG A 90 0.67 -12.08 -2.27
C ARG A 90 1.42 -13.40 -2.19
N VAL A 91 1.34 -14.08 -1.06
CA VAL A 91 2.00 -15.39 -0.85
C VAL A 91 1.02 -16.53 -1.10
N ALA A 92 -0.22 -16.39 -0.62
CA ALA A 92 -1.32 -17.33 -0.81
C ALA A 92 -2.66 -16.59 -0.63
N GLY A 93 -3.74 -17.17 -1.11
CA GLY A 93 -5.06 -16.54 -1.07
C GLY A 93 -5.41 -15.84 -2.39
N HIS A 94 -6.54 -15.16 -2.41
CA HIS A 94 -7.13 -14.68 -3.66
C HIS A 94 -7.78 -13.30 -3.55
N ASP A 95 -7.57 -12.57 -2.46
CA ASP A 95 -8.10 -11.22 -2.29
C ASP A 95 -6.96 -10.22 -2.03
N PHE A 96 -7.23 -9.02 -1.51
CA PHE A 96 -6.20 -8.01 -1.41
C PHE A 96 -5.07 -8.40 -0.45
N PHE A 97 -3.85 -8.12 -0.89
CA PHE A 97 -2.63 -8.41 -0.15
C PHE A 97 -1.96 -7.15 0.43
N ALA A 98 -2.41 -5.97 0.00
CA ALA A 98 -1.97 -4.68 0.52
C ALA A 98 -3.12 -3.65 0.43
N GLY A 99 -4.00 -3.67 1.41
CA GLY A 99 -4.93 -2.58 1.69
C GLY A 99 -4.23 -1.55 2.57
N ILE A 100 -3.79 -0.45 1.99
CA ILE A 100 -3.03 0.60 2.69
C ILE A 100 -4.02 1.66 3.13
N THR A 101 -4.24 1.78 4.45
CA THR A 101 -5.03 2.86 5.05
C THR A 101 -4.12 4.01 5.42
N PHE A 102 -4.49 5.23 5.06
CA PHE A 102 -3.64 6.41 5.20
C PHE A 102 -4.46 7.69 5.45
N PRO A 103 -3.88 8.71 6.13
CA PRO A 103 -4.55 9.98 6.37
C PRO A 103 -4.68 10.82 5.09
N VAL A 104 -5.81 11.50 5.00
CA VAL A 104 -6.10 12.55 4.01
C VAL A 104 -6.75 13.70 4.76
N HIS A 105 -5.99 14.77 5.08
CA HIS A 105 -6.45 15.86 5.96
C HIS A 105 -6.96 15.34 7.31
N GLU A 106 -8.21 15.61 7.62
CA GLU A 106 -8.86 15.19 8.87
C GLU A 106 -9.58 13.83 8.73
N THR A 107 -9.50 13.22 7.56
CA THR A 107 -10.08 11.90 7.29
C THR A 107 -9.02 10.88 6.87
N HIS A 108 -9.45 9.72 6.41
CA HIS A 108 -8.58 8.65 5.94
C HIS A 108 -9.15 8.03 4.66
N CYS A 109 -8.32 7.36 3.89
CA CYS A 109 -8.70 6.57 2.74
C CYS A 109 -7.92 5.25 2.76
N SER A 110 -8.38 4.26 2.01
CA SER A 110 -7.62 3.02 1.79
C SER A 110 -7.33 2.84 0.30
N TRP A 111 -6.07 2.53 -0.04
CA TRP A 111 -5.69 2.07 -1.36
C TRP A 111 -5.65 0.54 -1.36
N ILE A 112 -6.57 -0.07 -2.10
CA ILE A 112 -6.72 -1.52 -2.18
C ILE A 112 -5.91 -2.07 -3.36
N ASN A 113 -5.12 -3.11 -3.14
CA ASN A 113 -4.32 -3.80 -4.15
C ASN A 113 -4.70 -5.27 -4.21
N GLY A 114 -5.42 -5.64 -5.26
CA GLY A 114 -5.87 -7.00 -5.53
C GLY A 114 -7.12 -7.43 -4.74
N GLY A 115 -8.05 -6.51 -4.53
CA GLY A 115 -9.33 -6.82 -3.88
C GLY A 115 -10.37 -7.46 -4.82
N TRP A 116 -11.53 -7.77 -4.24
CA TRP A 116 -12.70 -8.33 -4.94
C TRP A 116 -12.34 -9.54 -5.82
N GLY A 117 -11.72 -10.53 -5.20
CA GLY A 117 -11.30 -11.76 -5.90
C GLY A 117 -9.93 -11.66 -6.56
N GLY A 118 -9.13 -10.65 -6.20
CA GLY A 118 -7.69 -10.65 -6.46
C GLY A 118 -7.19 -9.67 -7.51
N THR A 119 -8.05 -8.89 -8.17
CA THR A 119 -7.63 -8.05 -9.31
C THR A 119 -7.99 -6.59 -9.20
N VAL A 120 -8.92 -6.19 -8.33
CA VAL A 120 -9.32 -4.79 -8.22
C VAL A 120 -8.28 -3.96 -7.49
N VAL A 121 -7.92 -2.85 -8.09
CA VAL A 121 -7.10 -1.77 -7.50
C VAL A 121 -7.93 -0.50 -7.50
N GLY A 122 -7.91 0.28 -6.41
CA GLY A 122 -8.64 1.53 -6.32
C GLY A 122 -8.62 2.14 -4.92
N LEU A 123 -9.19 3.32 -4.79
CA LEU A 123 -9.34 4.04 -3.52
C LEU A 123 -10.69 3.69 -2.88
N SER A 124 -10.70 3.37 -1.62
CA SER A 124 -11.89 3.04 -0.83
C SER A 124 -11.94 3.89 0.44
N SER A 125 -12.87 4.89 0.56
CA SER A 125 -13.90 5.20 -0.43
C SER A 125 -13.76 6.64 -0.94
N LEU A 126 -14.29 6.90 -2.15
CA LEU A 126 -14.48 8.24 -2.69
C LEU A 126 -15.97 8.43 -2.99
N ASP A 127 -16.55 9.55 -2.52
CA ASP A 127 -17.96 9.88 -2.69
C ASP A 127 -18.90 8.76 -2.21
N ASP A 128 -18.53 8.12 -1.09
CA ASP A 128 -19.19 6.95 -0.49
C ASP A 128 -19.16 5.67 -1.34
N LEU A 129 -18.43 5.65 -2.46
CA LEU A 129 -18.27 4.49 -3.33
C LEU A 129 -16.94 3.77 -3.04
N ASP A 130 -16.99 2.44 -3.04
CA ASP A 130 -15.83 1.58 -2.85
C ASP A 130 -14.87 1.59 -4.05
N ALA A 131 -13.67 1.04 -3.87
CA ALA A 131 -12.68 0.86 -4.93
C ALA A 131 -13.19 0.06 -6.14
N SER A 132 -14.19 -0.77 -5.96
CA SER A 132 -14.82 -1.51 -7.05
C SER A 132 -15.88 -0.73 -7.83
N GLU A 133 -16.32 0.43 -7.32
CA GLU A 133 -17.48 1.16 -7.80
C GLU A 133 -17.15 2.58 -8.28
N ASN A 134 -16.08 3.19 -7.74
CA ASN A 134 -15.72 4.56 -8.12
C ASN A 134 -14.76 4.60 -9.32
N ASP A 135 -14.50 5.79 -9.83
CA ASP A 135 -13.71 6.07 -11.03
C ASP A 135 -12.22 5.76 -10.90
N THR A 136 -11.72 5.47 -9.70
CA THR A 136 -10.32 5.04 -9.51
C THR A 136 -10.12 3.54 -9.73
N ARG A 137 -11.21 2.79 -9.99
CA ARG A 137 -11.17 1.34 -10.21
C ARG A 137 -10.30 0.98 -11.40
N GLN A 138 -9.31 0.13 -11.15
CA GLN A 138 -8.48 -0.52 -12.16
C GLN A 138 -8.53 -2.04 -11.98
N VAL A 139 -8.16 -2.77 -13.02
CA VAL A 139 -8.03 -4.23 -12.99
C VAL A 139 -6.58 -4.58 -13.28
N VAL A 140 -5.90 -5.15 -12.31
CA VAL A 140 -4.49 -5.53 -12.38
C VAL A 140 -4.36 -7.00 -12.04
N ALA A 141 -3.67 -7.77 -12.89
CA ALA A 141 -3.35 -9.17 -12.61
C ALA A 141 -2.11 -9.24 -11.71
N PHE A 142 -2.27 -9.82 -10.53
CA PHE A 142 -1.18 -10.01 -9.57
C PHE A 142 -0.74 -11.48 -9.52
N GLU A 143 0.55 -11.71 -9.73
CA GLU A 143 1.16 -13.04 -9.63
C GLU A 143 1.45 -13.38 -8.16
N THR A 144 1.12 -14.60 -7.74
CA THR A 144 1.46 -15.10 -6.41
C THR A 144 2.97 -15.28 -6.29
N GLY A 145 3.54 -14.81 -5.18
CA GLY A 145 4.98 -14.87 -4.89
C GLY A 145 5.81 -13.74 -5.52
N ARG A 146 5.23 -12.91 -6.40
CA ARG A 146 5.90 -11.75 -6.97
C ARG A 146 5.83 -10.57 -6.01
N TRP A 147 6.96 -9.85 -5.86
CA TRP A 147 7.01 -8.56 -5.18
C TRP A 147 6.63 -7.43 -6.11
N TYR A 148 5.76 -6.56 -5.65
CA TYR A 148 5.31 -5.34 -6.33
C TYR A 148 5.81 -4.13 -5.55
N ALA A 149 6.41 -3.18 -6.24
CA ALA A 149 6.79 -1.89 -5.70
C ALA A 149 5.58 -0.96 -5.70
N LEU A 150 5.13 -0.54 -4.53
CA LEU A 150 3.98 0.33 -4.33
C LEU A 150 4.45 1.71 -3.87
N LEU A 151 4.00 2.77 -4.54
CA LEU A 151 4.24 4.16 -4.16
C LEU A 151 2.90 4.88 -4.07
N LEU A 152 2.65 5.51 -2.94
CA LEU A 152 1.49 6.36 -2.68
C LEU A 152 1.99 7.79 -2.44
N ARG A 153 1.36 8.77 -3.09
CA ARG A 153 1.55 10.19 -2.83
C ARG A 153 0.22 10.83 -2.43
N VAL A 154 0.23 11.56 -1.35
CA VAL A 154 -0.91 12.34 -0.88
C VAL A 154 -0.48 13.80 -0.79
N THR A 155 -1.04 14.65 -1.64
CA THR A 155 -0.88 16.10 -1.59
C THR A 155 -2.13 16.74 -0.98
N TYR A 156 -2.19 18.06 -0.98
CA TYR A 156 -3.35 18.76 -0.45
C TYR A 156 -4.64 18.44 -1.21
N ASP A 157 -4.55 18.27 -2.53
CA ASP A 157 -5.70 18.14 -3.43
C ASP A 157 -5.70 16.88 -4.29
N ARG A 158 -4.69 15.98 -4.11
CA ARG A 158 -4.56 14.78 -4.93
C ARG A 158 -4.13 13.55 -4.14
N ILE A 159 -4.60 12.40 -4.60
CA ILE A 159 -4.07 11.07 -4.25
C ILE A 159 -3.57 10.44 -5.54
N GLU A 160 -2.31 10.07 -5.56
CA GLU A 160 -1.66 9.41 -6.70
C GLU A 160 -1.03 8.11 -6.24
N ALA A 161 -1.12 7.04 -7.04
CA ALA A 161 -0.57 5.74 -6.70
C ALA A 161 0.05 5.04 -7.90
N TRP A 162 1.19 4.39 -7.68
CA TRP A 162 1.96 3.66 -8.68
C TRP A 162 2.20 2.22 -8.24
N ILE A 163 2.20 1.31 -9.20
CA ILE A 163 2.62 -0.08 -9.05
C ILE A 163 3.74 -0.33 -10.04
N ASP A 164 4.91 -0.77 -9.55
CA ASP A 164 6.11 -1.04 -10.36
C ASP A 164 6.55 0.15 -11.24
N GLY A 165 6.27 1.37 -10.81
CA GLY A 165 6.59 2.62 -11.52
C GLY A 165 5.49 3.12 -12.45
N ASP A 166 4.47 2.34 -12.76
CA ASP A 166 3.33 2.74 -13.57
C ASP A 166 2.26 3.43 -12.71
N MET A 167 1.85 4.63 -13.11
CA MET A 167 0.76 5.35 -12.42
C MET A 167 -0.57 4.63 -12.66
N ILE A 168 -1.16 4.12 -11.60
CA ILE A 168 -2.45 3.41 -11.63
C ILE A 168 -3.61 4.31 -11.21
N ILE A 169 -3.35 5.24 -10.31
CA ILE A 169 -4.35 6.18 -9.78
C ILE A 169 -3.80 7.59 -9.84
N GLY A 170 -4.61 8.54 -10.33
CA GLY A 170 -4.37 9.98 -10.30
C GLY A 170 -5.66 10.72 -9.98
N ALA A 171 -6.08 10.74 -8.71
CA ALA A 171 -7.36 11.30 -8.28
C ALA A 171 -7.21 12.72 -7.75
N TYR A 172 -7.95 13.68 -8.32
CA TYR A 172 -8.20 14.99 -7.70
C TYR A 172 -9.27 14.81 -6.62
N ILE A 173 -9.03 15.35 -5.42
CA ILE A 173 -9.89 15.15 -4.25
C ILE A 173 -10.41 16.46 -3.65
N GLY A 174 -10.11 17.63 -4.28
CA GLY A 174 -10.46 18.95 -3.71
C GLY A 174 -11.95 19.14 -3.45
N ASP A 175 -12.82 18.57 -4.28
CA ASP A 175 -14.27 18.69 -4.18
C ASP A 175 -14.95 17.34 -3.87
N ARG A 176 -14.16 16.31 -3.46
CA ARG A 176 -14.67 14.95 -3.25
C ARG A 176 -14.78 14.61 -1.77
N LYS A 177 -15.76 13.80 -1.45
CA LYS A 177 -15.86 13.18 -0.13
C LYS A 177 -14.88 12.01 -0.04
N VAL A 178 -13.81 12.20 0.71
CA VAL A 178 -12.84 11.13 1.01
C VAL A 178 -13.21 10.48 2.32
N GLY A 179 -13.20 9.15 2.37
CA GLY A 179 -13.53 8.40 3.58
C GLY A 179 -12.97 6.99 3.60
N LEU A 180 -13.28 6.24 4.64
CA LEU A 180 -13.06 4.80 4.73
C LEU A 180 -14.36 4.07 4.47
N ARG A 181 -14.25 2.87 3.90
CA ARG A 181 -15.35 1.92 3.90
C ARG A 181 -15.77 1.65 5.35
N PHE A 182 -17.07 1.62 5.60
CA PHE A 182 -17.59 1.22 6.90
C PHE A 182 -17.16 -0.21 7.26
N GLY A 183 -16.65 -0.41 8.48
CA GLY A 183 -16.24 -1.70 9.00
C GLY A 183 -14.85 -1.69 9.65
N ASP A 184 -14.29 -2.89 9.85
CA ASP A 184 -13.07 -3.12 10.62
C ASP A 184 -11.83 -2.42 10.07
N ILE A 185 -11.81 -2.03 8.79
CA ILE A 185 -10.67 -1.31 8.19
C ILE A 185 -10.35 0.00 8.95
N ASP A 186 -11.31 0.57 9.65
CA ASP A 186 -11.16 1.74 10.51
C ASP A 186 -10.12 1.53 11.63
N LEU A 187 -9.92 0.29 12.07
CA LEU A 187 -8.91 -0.08 13.07
C LEU A 187 -7.47 0.10 12.57
N SER A 188 -7.28 0.26 11.26
CA SER A 188 -5.97 0.52 10.63
C SER A 188 -5.50 1.97 10.78
N ARG A 189 -6.28 2.86 11.35
CA ARG A 189 -5.90 4.27 11.53
C ARG A 189 -4.83 4.48 12.59
N PRO A 190 -3.96 5.50 12.46
CA PRO A 190 -3.92 6.51 11.39
C PRO A 190 -3.27 6.03 10.09
N PHE A 191 -2.33 5.09 10.15
CA PHE A 191 -1.69 4.45 9.00
C PHE A 191 -1.57 2.96 9.27
N GLY A 192 -2.03 2.14 8.33
CA GLY A 192 -1.97 0.69 8.48
C GLY A 192 -1.98 -0.03 7.15
N ILE A 193 -1.53 -1.28 7.17
CA ILE A 193 -1.51 -2.14 5.99
C ILE A 193 -2.16 -3.47 6.37
N ALA A 194 -3.14 -3.88 5.59
CA ALA A 194 -3.90 -5.10 5.84
C ALA A 194 -4.00 -5.99 4.59
N SER A 195 -4.24 -7.28 4.81
CA SER A 195 -4.67 -8.26 3.81
C SER A 195 -6.04 -8.82 4.16
N TYR A 196 -6.77 -9.34 3.17
CA TYR A 196 -8.07 -9.98 3.36
C TYR A 196 -8.07 -11.36 2.72
N SER A 197 -8.41 -12.40 3.49
CA SER A 197 -8.41 -13.80 3.04
C SER A 197 -7.15 -14.20 2.26
N THR A 198 -6.02 -13.62 2.66
CA THR A 198 -4.75 -13.67 1.91
C THR A 198 -3.57 -13.63 2.86
N THR A 199 -2.59 -14.49 2.63
CA THR A 199 -1.26 -14.38 3.25
C THR A 199 -0.42 -13.42 2.41
N ALA A 200 0.09 -12.37 3.04
CA ALA A 200 0.90 -11.35 2.40
C ALA A 200 2.25 -11.15 3.07
N LYS A 201 3.22 -10.63 2.32
CA LYS A 201 4.52 -10.15 2.84
C LYS A 201 4.71 -8.68 2.50
N LEU A 202 5.24 -7.90 3.45
CA LEU A 202 5.50 -6.47 3.32
C LEU A 202 6.95 -6.19 3.72
N ARG A 203 7.66 -5.35 2.96
CA ARG A 203 9.03 -4.94 3.31
C ARG A 203 9.38 -3.57 2.74
N LYS A 204 10.53 -3.01 3.16
CA LYS A 204 11.05 -1.71 2.70
C LYS A 204 10.00 -0.60 2.84
N ILE A 205 9.31 -0.59 3.99
CA ILE A 205 8.25 0.39 4.25
C ILE A 205 8.92 1.70 4.68
N GLU A 206 8.71 2.75 3.91
CA GLU A 206 9.33 4.05 4.12
C GLU A 206 8.35 5.17 3.79
N TYR A 207 8.51 6.33 4.43
CA TYR A 207 7.78 7.54 4.07
C TYR A 207 8.71 8.74 3.97
N ARG A 208 8.30 9.78 3.25
CA ARG A 208 8.92 11.09 3.25
C ARG A 208 7.90 12.19 3.21
N LEU A 209 8.27 13.36 3.72
CA LEU A 209 7.46 14.57 3.57
C LEU A 209 7.75 15.21 2.22
N LEU A 210 6.73 15.80 1.63
CA LEU A 210 6.86 16.64 0.45
C LEU A 210 6.89 18.11 0.86
N PRO A 211 7.56 18.99 0.09
CA PRO A 211 7.47 20.42 0.29
C PRO A 211 6.02 20.89 0.22
N THR A 212 5.60 21.72 1.16
CA THR A 212 4.30 22.39 1.08
C THR A 212 4.41 23.52 0.06
N PRO A 213 3.59 23.53 -1.01
CA PRO A 213 3.56 24.64 -1.94
C PRO A 213 3.32 25.97 -1.18
N PRO A 214 3.98 27.07 -1.55
CA PRO A 214 3.85 28.35 -0.84
C PRO A 214 2.40 28.86 -0.81
N ASP A 215 1.58 28.50 -1.76
CA ASP A 215 0.18 28.96 -1.88
C ASP A 215 -0.85 28.10 -1.14
N ALA A 216 -0.48 26.91 -0.60
CA ALA A 216 -1.39 26.03 0.13
C ALA A 216 -1.84 26.58 1.51
N LYS A 217 -1.29 27.71 1.96
CA LYS A 217 -1.64 28.38 3.22
C LYS A 217 -2.75 29.43 3.11
N ARG A 218 -3.36 29.60 1.93
CA ARG A 218 -4.35 30.66 1.67
C ARG A 218 -5.68 30.08 1.14
N LYS A 219 -6.33 29.24 1.91
CA LYS A 219 -7.80 29.08 1.74
C LYS A 219 -8.42 28.63 3.07
#